data_599b145998f00f851a207d9846703a81
#
_entry.id   599b145998f00f851a207d9846703a81
#
_cell.length_a   1.000
_cell.length_b   1.000
_cell.length_c   1.000
_cell.angle_alpha   90.00
_cell.angle_beta   90.00
_cell.angle_gamma   90.00
#
_symmetry.space_group_name_H-M   'P 1'
#
loop_
_entity.id
_entity.type
_entity.pdbx_description
1 polymer ?
#
loop_
_entity_poly.entity_id
_entity_poly.type
_entity_poly.pdbx_seq_one_letter_code
_entity_poly.pdbx_strand_id
1 'polypeptide(L)'
;REISNPDMVSEVLRALHHQAGSGGEVIYAEWARAATAVPPGILPNAVTMDELAPLHELHHGATKDDTTLHIHVLDEAKDAPWLVVEGEVVWAEAVQGIFPQAKHVPLVHALIHDSVQWHRLTPCQGWSFRVDVRESGAVMVATSGESLQWIHHMSRGISAEDVLYAMVNAAHRGGAELHDCRVRWSGEEAMTSGWARFMEVVSSDNNRNGKSTATWVALFQSLHSCA
;
A
#
# COMPACT_ATOMS: atom_id res chain seq x y z
N ARG A 1 13.71 12.86 -0.53
CA ARG A 1 13.16 14.23 -0.72
C ARG A 1 11.84 14.07 -1.43
N GLU A 2 10.76 14.50 -0.78
CA GLU A 2 9.48 14.64 -1.47
C GLU A 2 9.63 15.69 -2.56
N ILE A 3 9.31 15.30 -3.78
CA ILE A 3 9.20 16.21 -4.91
C ILE A 3 7.73 16.63 -4.94
N SER A 4 7.41 17.71 -4.24
CA SER A 4 6.06 18.29 -4.23
C SER A 4 5.91 19.45 -5.23
N ASN A 5 6.96 19.79 -5.96
CA ASN A 5 6.91 20.81 -6.99
C ASN A 5 6.56 20.17 -8.34
N PRO A 6 5.43 20.54 -8.99
CA PRO A 6 4.98 19.98 -10.26
C PRO A 6 6.03 20.04 -11.39
N ASP A 7 6.80 21.13 -11.44
CA ASP A 7 7.83 21.32 -12.47
C ASP A 7 8.98 20.32 -12.28
N MET A 8 9.40 20.08 -11.04
CA MET A 8 10.42 19.07 -10.73
C MET A 8 9.94 17.66 -11.02
N VAL A 9 8.68 17.36 -10.71
CA VAL A 9 8.07 16.06 -11.05
C VAL A 9 8.12 15.83 -12.56
N SER A 10 7.66 16.81 -13.33
CA SER A 10 7.66 16.75 -14.80
C SER A 10 9.06 16.60 -15.38
N GLU A 11 10.05 17.29 -14.81
CA GLU A 11 11.45 17.19 -15.25
C GLU A 11 12.03 15.80 -15.01
N VAL A 12 11.83 15.23 -13.83
CA VAL A 12 12.27 13.87 -13.48
C VAL A 12 11.61 12.84 -14.38
N LEU A 13 10.29 12.94 -14.62
CA LEU A 13 9.56 12.02 -15.48
C LEU A 13 10.01 12.11 -16.94
N ARG A 14 10.30 13.30 -17.47
CA ARG A 14 10.86 13.46 -18.82
C ARG A 14 12.25 12.84 -18.93
N ALA A 15 13.10 13.02 -17.91
CA ALA A 15 14.42 12.39 -17.88
C ALA A 15 14.31 10.85 -17.87
N LEU A 16 13.39 10.29 -17.08
CA LEU A 16 13.11 8.84 -17.07
C LEU A 16 12.59 8.36 -18.44
N HIS A 17 11.66 9.10 -19.05
CA HIS A 17 11.14 8.77 -20.38
C HIS A 17 12.25 8.74 -21.44
N HIS A 18 13.14 9.72 -21.41
CA HIS A 18 14.28 9.78 -22.31
C HIS A 18 15.27 8.61 -22.11
N GLN A 19 15.45 8.16 -20.86
CA GLN A 19 16.34 7.02 -20.55
C GLN A 19 15.71 5.66 -20.87
N ALA A 20 14.41 5.48 -20.61
CA ALA A 20 13.72 4.22 -20.79
C ALA A 20 13.37 3.91 -22.27
N GLY A 21 13.34 4.93 -23.12
CA GLY A 21 12.87 4.78 -24.51
C GLY A 21 11.34 4.62 -24.59
N SER A 22 10.82 4.54 -25.82
CA SER A 22 9.36 4.58 -26.08
C SER A 22 8.65 3.22 -26.02
N GLY A 23 9.29 2.13 -25.61
CA GLY A 23 8.80 0.76 -25.80
C GLY A 23 8.46 -0.04 -24.57
N GLY A 24 8.53 0.53 -23.37
CA GLY A 24 8.27 -0.18 -22.12
C GLY A 24 6.89 0.09 -21.52
N GLU A 25 6.30 -0.91 -20.86
CA GLU A 25 5.15 -0.70 -19.98
C GLU A 25 5.58 0.16 -18.78
N VAL A 26 4.83 1.22 -18.48
CA VAL A 26 5.09 2.09 -17.34
C VAL A 26 4.02 1.81 -16.29
N ILE A 27 4.47 1.44 -15.10
CA ILE A 27 3.62 1.29 -13.92
C ILE A 27 3.94 2.45 -12.97
N TYR A 28 2.92 3.18 -12.61
CA TYR A 28 3.01 4.30 -11.67
C TYR A 28 2.49 3.84 -10.32
N ALA A 29 3.39 3.78 -9.35
CA ALA A 29 3.05 3.42 -7.97
C ALA A 29 2.99 4.67 -7.11
N GLU A 30 1.83 4.93 -6.55
CA GLU A 30 1.58 6.08 -5.69
C GLU A 30 1.51 5.71 -4.21
N TRP A 31 2.12 6.54 -3.38
CA TRP A 31 1.90 6.55 -1.95
C TRP A 31 0.58 7.29 -1.66
N ALA A 32 -0.49 6.53 -1.49
CA ALA A 32 -1.81 7.09 -1.20
C ALA A 32 -1.83 7.84 0.15
N ARG A 33 -2.58 8.92 0.22
CA ARG A 33 -2.85 9.65 1.47
C ARG A 33 -3.81 8.88 2.38
N ALA A 34 -4.81 8.25 1.78
CA ALA A 34 -5.81 7.43 2.45
C ALA A 34 -6.29 6.31 1.52
N ALA A 35 -6.81 5.25 2.10
CA ALA A 35 -7.46 4.18 1.36
C ALA A 35 -8.60 3.56 2.17
N THR A 36 -9.68 3.19 1.48
CA THR A 36 -10.84 2.51 2.04
C THR A 36 -11.12 1.24 1.24
N ALA A 37 -11.14 0.10 1.92
CA ALA A 37 -11.61 -1.14 1.32
C ALA A 37 -13.11 -1.30 1.54
N VAL A 38 -13.84 -1.57 0.47
CA VAL A 38 -15.30 -1.77 0.49
C VAL A 38 -15.62 -3.22 0.19
N PRO A 39 -16.17 -3.98 1.16
CA PRO A 39 -16.53 -5.38 0.98
C PRO A 39 -17.61 -5.59 -0.09
N PRO A 40 -17.62 -6.77 -0.75
CA PRO A 40 -18.68 -7.14 -1.68
C PRO A 40 -20.03 -7.16 -0.97
N GLY A 41 -21.09 -6.76 -1.66
CA GLY A 41 -22.47 -6.80 -1.15
C GLY A 41 -22.92 -5.58 -0.36
N ILE A 42 -22.04 -4.62 -0.05
CA ILE A 42 -22.47 -3.31 0.49
C ILE A 42 -23.13 -2.46 -0.60
N LEU A 43 -22.65 -2.55 -1.83
CA LEU A 43 -23.18 -1.84 -2.97
C LEU A 43 -23.73 -2.82 -4.02
N PRO A 44 -24.82 -2.49 -4.71
CA PRO A 44 -25.32 -3.33 -5.79
C PRO A 44 -24.41 -3.23 -7.04
N ASN A 45 -24.51 -4.09 -7.89
CA ASN A 45 -23.91 -4.56 -9.12
C ASN A 45 -23.00 -3.65 -10.01
N ALA A 46 -22.98 -2.35 -9.89
CA ALA A 46 -22.10 -1.47 -10.66
C ALA A 46 -21.60 -0.36 -9.75
N VAL A 47 -20.33 -0.44 -9.37
CA VAL A 47 -19.76 0.50 -8.44
C VAL A 47 -19.20 1.68 -9.21
N THR A 48 -19.73 2.86 -8.93
CA THR A 48 -19.27 4.14 -9.47
C THR A 48 -18.50 4.92 -8.41
N MET A 49 -17.73 5.92 -8.84
CA MET A 49 -17.06 6.83 -7.90
C MET A 49 -18.07 7.56 -7.01
N ASP A 50 -19.22 7.96 -7.56
CA ASP A 50 -20.29 8.66 -6.82
C ASP A 50 -20.87 7.82 -5.67
N GLU A 51 -20.81 6.50 -5.76
CA GLU A 51 -21.27 5.60 -4.72
C GLU A 51 -20.17 5.30 -3.68
N LEU A 52 -18.90 5.26 -4.09
CA LEU A 52 -17.79 4.93 -3.22
C LEU A 52 -17.20 6.15 -2.50
N ALA A 53 -17.19 7.33 -3.11
CA ALA A 53 -16.63 8.53 -2.52
C ALA A 53 -17.27 8.87 -1.16
N PRO A 54 -18.60 8.81 -0.96
CA PRO A 54 -19.21 9.05 0.35
C PRO A 54 -18.75 8.07 1.43
N LEU A 55 -18.49 6.80 1.08
CA LEU A 55 -17.97 5.81 2.03
C LEU A 55 -16.53 6.13 2.42
N HIS A 56 -15.71 6.57 1.47
CA HIS A 56 -14.34 7.01 1.75
C HIS A 56 -14.33 8.26 2.63
N GLU A 57 -15.13 9.26 2.30
CA GLU A 57 -15.25 10.52 3.05
C GLU A 57 -15.79 10.32 4.47
N LEU A 58 -16.63 9.32 4.69
CA LEU A 58 -17.12 8.97 6.03
C LEU A 58 -15.97 8.59 6.97
N HIS A 59 -14.92 7.96 6.43
CA HIS A 59 -13.77 7.49 7.22
C HIS A 59 -12.63 8.51 7.30
N HIS A 60 -12.42 9.29 6.23
CA HIS A 60 -11.24 10.14 6.09
C HIS A 60 -11.55 11.65 6.04
N GLY A 61 -12.85 12.02 6.03
CA GLY A 61 -13.28 13.38 5.81
C GLY A 61 -13.40 13.73 4.33
N ALA A 62 -13.80 14.95 4.04
CA ALA A 62 -13.98 15.41 2.66
C ALA A 62 -12.67 15.39 1.88
N THR A 63 -12.73 14.91 0.65
CA THR A 63 -11.61 14.92 -0.30
C THR A 63 -11.14 16.35 -0.53
N LYS A 64 -9.84 16.57 -0.55
CA LYS A 64 -9.25 17.90 -0.75
C LYS A 64 -9.12 18.24 -2.22
N ASP A 65 -9.08 19.53 -2.53
CA ASP A 65 -8.95 20.02 -3.92
C ASP A 65 -7.65 19.60 -4.62
N ASP A 66 -6.60 19.25 -3.84
CA ASP A 66 -5.31 18.82 -4.35
C ASP A 66 -5.20 17.28 -4.49
N THR A 67 -6.30 16.56 -4.25
CA THR A 67 -6.35 15.11 -4.32
C THR A 67 -7.40 14.61 -5.30
N THR A 68 -7.21 13.38 -5.75
CA THR A 68 -8.16 12.67 -6.60
C THR A 68 -8.42 11.28 -6.04
N LEU A 69 -9.63 10.76 -6.26
CA LEU A 69 -10.00 9.41 -5.88
C LEU A 69 -9.83 8.46 -7.07
N HIS A 70 -9.27 7.29 -6.80
CA HIS A 70 -9.14 6.19 -7.75
C HIS A 70 -9.81 4.94 -7.19
N ILE A 71 -10.45 4.16 -8.08
CA ILE A 71 -11.04 2.87 -7.73
C ILE A 71 -10.18 1.77 -8.32
N HIS A 72 -9.85 0.78 -7.48
CA HIS A 72 -9.18 -0.44 -7.88
C HIS A 72 -9.98 -1.66 -7.46
N VAL A 73 -9.92 -2.71 -8.25
CA VAL A 73 -10.51 -4.01 -7.91
C VAL A 73 -9.44 -4.84 -7.21
N LEU A 74 -9.79 -5.47 -6.11
CA LEU A 74 -8.92 -6.36 -5.34
C LEU A 74 -9.27 -7.82 -5.66
N ASP A 75 -8.98 -8.27 -6.89
CA ASP A 75 -9.33 -9.62 -7.34
C ASP A 75 -8.70 -10.73 -6.51
N GLU A 76 -7.56 -10.45 -5.87
CA GLU A 76 -6.85 -11.38 -5.02
C GLU A 76 -7.41 -11.48 -3.58
N ALA A 77 -8.12 -10.44 -3.13
CA ALA A 77 -8.68 -10.38 -1.78
C ALA A 77 -10.14 -10.85 -1.77
N LYS A 78 -10.41 -11.88 -0.99
CA LYS A 78 -11.71 -12.56 -0.98
C LYS A 78 -12.90 -11.68 -0.56
N ASP A 79 -12.71 -10.78 0.41
CA ASP A 79 -13.80 -10.08 1.08
C ASP A 79 -13.76 -8.55 0.87
N ALA A 80 -12.89 -8.03 0.02
CA ALA A 80 -12.77 -6.60 -0.24
C ALA A 80 -12.44 -6.33 -1.71
N PRO A 81 -13.42 -6.47 -2.62
CA PRO A 81 -13.17 -6.33 -4.05
C PRO A 81 -12.90 -4.90 -4.50
N TRP A 82 -13.27 -3.90 -3.70
CA TRP A 82 -13.13 -2.50 -4.08
C TRP A 82 -12.16 -1.79 -3.14
N LEU A 83 -11.21 -1.07 -3.72
CA LEU A 83 -10.29 -0.20 -3.00
C LEU A 83 -10.43 1.21 -3.54
N VAL A 84 -10.87 2.14 -2.71
CA VAL A 84 -10.87 3.57 -3.00
C VAL A 84 -9.59 4.17 -2.43
N VAL A 85 -8.85 4.86 -3.26
CA VAL A 85 -7.55 5.43 -2.91
C VAL A 85 -7.55 6.92 -3.18
N GLU A 86 -7.12 7.72 -2.20
CA GLU A 86 -6.91 9.15 -2.34
C GLU A 86 -5.45 9.41 -2.73
N GLY A 87 -5.26 9.89 -3.96
CA GLY A 87 -3.97 10.23 -4.54
C GLY A 87 -3.77 11.72 -4.77
N GLU A 88 -2.55 12.13 -5.11
CA GLU A 88 -2.23 13.52 -5.42
C GLU A 88 -2.47 13.83 -6.90
N VAL A 89 -3.31 14.82 -7.21
CA VAL A 89 -3.62 15.25 -8.59
C VAL A 89 -2.35 15.57 -9.38
N VAL A 90 -1.40 16.25 -8.75
CA VAL A 90 -0.14 16.68 -9.39
C VAL A 90 0.65 15.50 -9.98
N TRP A 91 0.72 14.37 -9.25
CA TRP A 91 1.41 13.18 -9.73
C TRP A 91 0.65 12.50 -10.86
N ALA A 92 -0.66 12.34 -10.70
CA ALA A 92 -1.49 11.69 -11.71
C ALA A 92 -1.43 12.45 -13.05
N GLU A 93 -1.60 13.76 -13.03
CA GLU A 93 -1.54 14.62 -14.21
C GLU A 93 -0.14 14.63 -14.86
N ALA A 94 0.92 14.74 -14.08
CA ALA A 94 2.29 14.75 -14.59
C ALA A 94 2.65 13.40 -15.26
N VAL A 95 2.26 12.28 -14.64
CA VAL A 95 2.51 10.95 -15.21
C VAL A 95 1.70 10.77 -16.50
N GLN A 96 0.41 11.05 -16.50
CA GLN A 96 -0.43 10.90 -17.67
C GLN A 96 0.00 11.81 -18.83
N GLY A 97 0.48 13.03 -18.53
CA GLY A 97 0.98 13.95 -19.53
C GLY A 97 2.23 13.46 -20.26
N ILE A 98 3.07 12.65 -19.62
CA ILE A 98 4.34 12.15 -20.19
C ILE A 98 4.21 10.68 -20.63
N PHE A 99 3.45 9.89 -19.90
CA PHE A 99 3.19 8.47 -20.13
C PHE A 99 1.68 8.19 -20.22
N PRO A 100 1.01 8.51 -21.34
CA PRO A 100 -0.44 8.39 -21.45
C PRO A 100 -0.99 6.97 -21.25
N GLN A 101 -0.14 5.96 -21.40
CA GLN A 101 -0.48 4.54 -21.22
C GLN A 101 -0.01 3.98 -19.88
N ALA A 102 0.48 4.84 -18.97
CA ALA A 102 0.92 4.37 -17.66
C ALA A 102 -0.26 3.80 -16.85
N LYS A 103 -0.02 2.64 -16.26
CA LYS A 103 -0.98 2.03 -15.35
C LYS A 103 -0.75 2.52 -13.93
N HIS A 104 -1.81 2.96 -13.28
CA HIS A 104 -1.78 3.37 -11.88
C HIS A 104 -2.01 2.17 -10.97
N VAL A 105 -1.07 1.93 -10.06
CA VAL A 105 -1.19 0.91 -9.00
C VAL A 105 -0.84 1.55 -7.66
N PRO A 106 -1.81 1.78 -6.78
CA PRO A 106 -1.51 2.31 -5.45
C PRO A 106 -0.61 1.35 -4.67
N LEU A 107 0.32 1.89 -3.90
CA LEU A 107 1.21 1.07 -3.08
C LEU A 107 0.43 0.16 -2.13
N VAL A 108 -0.67 0.65 -1.56
CA VAL A 108 -1.53 -0.15 -0.67
C VAL A 108 -2.10 -1.39 -1.37
N HIS A 109 -2.46 -1.31 -2.64
CA HIS A 109 -2.92 -2.46 -3.43
C HIS A 109 -1.80 -3.49 -3.58
N ALA A 110 -0.60 -3.05 -3.93
CA ALA A 110 0.55 -3.95 -4.02
C ALA A 110 0.90 -4.61 -2.67
N LEU A 111 0.75 -3.90 -1.54
CA LEU A 111 0.94 -4.48 -0.21
C LEU A 111 -0.12 -5.52 0.13
N ILE A 112 -1.37 -5.30 -0.25
CA ILE A 112 -2.45 -6.30 -0.09
C ILE A 112 -2.14 -7.55 -0.90
N HIS A 113 -1.83 -7.37 -2.19
CA HIS A 113 -1.45 -8.47 -3.07
C HIS A 113 -0.26 -9.27 -2.50
N ASP A 114 0.84 -8.60 -2.12
CA ASP A 114 2.01 -9.26 -1.52
C ASP A 114 1.62 -10.03 -0.23
N SER A 115 0.76 -9.47 0.60
CA SER A 115 0.30 -10.12 1.84
C SER A 115 -0.49 -11.40 1.57
N VAL A 116 -1.42 -11.36 0.61
CA VAL A 116 -2.21 -12.52 0.19
C VAL A 116 -1.32 -13.60 -0.43
N GLN A 117 -0.43 -13.24 -1.35
CA GLN A 117 0.52 -14.18 -1.95
C GLN A 117 1.47 -14.80 -0.92
N TRP A 118 1.91 -14.00 0.04
CA TRP A 118 2.73 -14.51 1.13
C TRP A 118 2.00 -15.54 1.97
N HIS A 119 0.71 -15.30 2.28
CA HIS A 119 -0.11 -16.27 2.99
C HIS A 119 -0.27 -17.58 2.19
N ARG A 120 -0.51 -17.50 0.88
CA ARG A 120 -0.62 -18.68 0.00
C ARG A 120 0.63 -19.55 0.00
N LEU A 121 1.81 -18.91 0.00
CA LEU A 121 3.10 -19.62 0.00
C LEU A 121 3.49 -20.15 1.38
N THR A 122 3.17 -19.43 2.42
CA THR A 122 3.51 -19.73 3.81
C THR A 122 2.33 -19.37 4.70
N PRO A 123 1.35 -20.26 4.88
CA PRO A 123 0.20 -20.01 5.75
C PRO A 123 0.60 -19.73 7.20
N CYS A 124 -0.12 -18.83 7.87
CA CYS A 124 -0.05 -18.61 9.32
C CYS A 124 -1.46 -18.64 9.93
N GLN A 125 -1.56 -18.87 11.24
CA GLN A 125 -2.84 -18.93 11.92
C GLN A 125 -3.41 -17.55 12.23
N GLY A 126 -2.54 -16.62 12.58
CA GLY A 126 -2.89 -15.23 12.87
C GLY A 126 -2.91 -14.33 11.62
N TRP A 127 -2.78 -13.04 11.87
CA TRP A 127 -2.73 -12.06 10.80
C TRP A 127 -1.33 -11.91 10.18
N SER A 128 -1.29 -11.68 8.88
CA SER A 128 -0.09 -11.29 8.15
C SER A 128 -0.11 -9.78 7.94
N PHE A 129 0.79 -9.07 8.61
CA PHE A 129 0.99 -7.64 8.40
C PHE A 129 2.00 -7.40 7.29
N ARG A 130 1.68 -6.49 6.38
CA ARG A 130 2.60 -5.94 5.41
C ARG A 130 2.70 -4.43 5.63
N VAL A 131 3.91 -3.95 5.86
CA VAL A 131 4.16 -2.57 6.26
C VAL A 131 5.20 -1.96 5.33
N ASP A 132 4.95 -0.75 4.82
CA ASP A 132 5.95 0.07 4.17
C ASP A 132 6.13 1.35 4.98
N VAL A 133 7.35 1.60 5.44
CA VAL A 133 7.68 2.72 6.32
C VAL A 133 8.70 3.63 5.67
N ARG A 134 8.40 4.91 5.61
CA ARG A 134 9.26 5.94 5.03
C ARG A 134 9.29 7.18 5.92
N GLU A 135 10.19 8.09 5.63
CA GLU A 135 10.23 9.41 6.28
C GLU A 135 8.87 10.16 6.15
N SER A 136 8.14 9.90 5.07
CA SER A 136 6.80 10.47 4.82
C SER A 136 5.68 9.85 5.65
N GLY A 137 5.90 8.70 6.31
CA GLY A 137 4.89 8.00 7.09
C GLY A 137 4.93 6.49 6.93
N ALA A 138 3.82 5.81 7.24
CA ALA A 138 3.70 4.37 7.04
C ALA A 138 2.36 4.02 6.38
N VAL A 139 2.41 3.01 5.50
CA VAL A 139 1.22 2.32 4.98
C VAL A 139 1.26 0.89 5.48
N MET A 140 0.16 0.46 6.08
CA MET A 140 0.05 -0.85 6.69
C MET A 140 -1.20 -1.55 6.21
N VAL A 141 -1.08 -2.83 5.92
CA VAL A 141 -2.20 -3.72 5.63
C VAL A 141 -2.10 -4.96 6.49
N ALA A 142 -3.23 -5.56 6.82
CA ALA A 142 -3.28 -6.86 7.47
C ALA A 142 -4.27 -7.77 6.76
N THR A 143 -3.87 -9.02 6.55
CA THR A 143 -4.71 -10.08 5.99
C THR A 143 -4.79 -11.26 6.94
N SER A 144 -5.95 -11.94 6.95
CA SER A 144 -6.13 -13.24 7.58
C SER A 144 -6.50 -14.23 6.47
N GLY A 145 -5.60 -15.14 6.16
CA GLY A 145 -5.73 -15.89 4.93
C GLY A 145 -5.68 -14.97 3.71
N GLU A 146 -6.68 -15.09 2.85
CA GLU A 146 -6.87 -14.23 1.66
C GLU A 146 -7.80 -13.04 1.93
N SER A 147 -8.34 -12.93 3.15
CA SER A 147 -9.27 -11.86 3.52
C SER A 147 -8.54 -10.65 4.07
N LEU A 148 -8.80 -9.48 3.51
CA LEU A 148 -8.29 -8.21 4.00
C LEU A 148 -8.99 -7.85 5.32
N GLN A 149 -8.22 -7.61 6.39
CA GLN A 149 -8.73 -7.30 7.71
C GLN A 149 -8.59 -5.83 8.06
N TRP A 150 -7.54 -5.18 7.58
CA TRP A 150 -7.21 -3.84 8.02
C TRP A 150 -6.29 -3.13 7.04
N ILE A 151 -6.54 -1.82 6.87
CA ILE A 151 -5.67 -0.87 6.17
C ILE A 151 -5.47 0.33 7.09
N HIS A 152 -4.26 0.86 7.14
CA HIS A 152 -3.96 2.06 7.89
C HIS A 152 -2.85 2.88 7.25
N HIS A 153 -3.05 4.20 7.25
CA HIS A 153 -2.07 5.17 6.82
C HIS A 153 -1.68 6.04 8.01
N MET A 154 -0.40 6.24 8.20
CA MET A 154 0.15 7.16 9.19
C MET A 154 0.95 8.24 8.48
N SER A 155 0.71 9.50 8.82
CA SER A 155 1.45 10.63 8.28
C SER A 155 2.82 10.79 8.97
N ARG A 156 3.59 11.76 8.51
CA ARG A 156 4.94 12.10 9.01
C ARG A 156 5.02 12.26 10.53
N GLY A 157 6.23 12.05 11.06
CA GLY A 157 6.53 12.26 12.48
C GLY A 157 6.15 11.09 13.36
N ILE A 158 5.96 9.91 12.78
CA ILE A 158 5.68 8.67 13.49
C ILE A 158 6.97 8.05 14.05
N SER A 159 6.84 7.34 15.15
CA SER A 159 7.90 6.52 15.73
C SER A 159 7.71 5.03 15.42
N ALA A 160 8.74 4.21 15.68
CA ALA A 160 8.64 2.75 15.59
C ALA A 160 7.55 2.19 16.54
N GLU A 161 7.40 2.82 17.70
CA GLU A 161 6.40 2.48 18.70
C GLU A 161 4.98 2.78 18.21
N ASP A 162 4.77 3.87 17.47
CA ASP A 162 3.46 4.23 16.91
C ASP A 162 3.01 3.18 15.88
N VAL A 163 3.93 2.75 15.00
CA VAL A 163 3.66 1.70 14.01
C VAL A 163 3.34 0.38 14.70
N LEU A 164 4.16 0.00 15.70
CA LEU A 164 3.92 -1.21 16.49
C LEU A 164 2.57 -1.16 17.21
N TYR A 165 2.28 -0.03 17.87
CA TYR A 165 1.02 0.16 18.59
C TYR A 165 -0.19 0.03 17.66
N ALA A 166 -0.12 0.58 16.46
CA ALA A 166 -1.20 0.48 15.47
C ALA A 166 -1.47 -0.98 15.08
N MET A 167 -0.41 -1.77 14.80
CA MET A 167 -0.54 -3.21 14.48
C MET A 167 -1.11 -4.01 15.65
N VAL A 168 -0.57 -3.80 16.86
CA VAL A 168 -1.01 -4.49 18.08
C VAL A 168 -2.49 -4.19 18.37
N ASN A 169 -2.87 -2.92 18.29
CA ASN A 169 -4.26 -2.50 18.50
C ASN A 169 -5.21 -3.07 17.43
N ALA A 170 -4.78 -3.11 16.17
CA ALA A 170 -5.57 -3.70 15.09
C ALA A 170 -5.79 -5.20 15.32
N ALA A 171 -4.74 -5.97 15.61
CA ALA A 171 -4.83 -7.40 15.91
C ALA A 171 -5.76 -7.67 17.10
N HIS A 172 -5.58 -6.94 18.20
CA HIS A 172 -6.41 -7.08 19.38
C HIS A 172 -7.90 -6.80 19.10
N ARG A 173 -8.20 -5.72 18.38
CA ARG A 173 -9.59 -5.37 18.01
C ARG A 173 -10.22 -6.39 17.05
N GLY A 174 -9.43 -7.00 16.20
CA GLY A 174 -9.86 -8.05 15.29
C GLY A 174 -9.86 -9.45 15.89
N GLY A 175 -9.51 -9.60 17.19
CA GLY A 175 -9.50 -10.87 17.91
C GLY A 175 -8.35 -11.79 17.51
N ALA A 176 -7.27 -11.25 16.91
CA ALA A 176 -6.09 -12.04 16.56
C ALA A 176 -5.10 -12.10 17.73
N GLU A 177 -4.57 -13.29 17.99
CA GLU A 177 -3.52 -13.49 18.99
C GLU A 177 -2.17 -13.02 18.41
N LEU A 178 -1.49 -12.12 19.10
CA LEU A 178 -0.26 -11.48 18.59
C LEU A 178 0.87 -12.46 18.28
N HIS A 179 1.02 -13.52 19.09
CA HIS A 179 2.07 -14.52 18.89
C HIS A 179 1.85 -15.40 17.64
N ASP A 180 0.62 -15.43 17.11
CA ASP A 180 0.29 -16.11 15.86
C ASP A 180 0.40 -15.16 14.64
N CYS A 181 0.58 -13.85 14.90
CA CYS A 181 0.74 -12.86 13.87
C CYS A 181 2.19 -12.77 13.39
N ARG A 182 2.34 -12.33 12.16
CA ARG A 182 3.65 -12.07 11.56
C ARG A 182 3.65 -10.76 10.80
N VAL A 183 4.84 -10.18 10.66
CA VAL A 183 5.03 -8.93 9.91
C VAL A 183 6.18 -9.03 8.92
N ARG A 184 5.94 -8.54 7.71
CA ARG A 184 6.96 -8.26 6.71
C ARG A 184 6.95 -6.78 6.42
N TRP A 185 8.12 -6.18 6.29
CA TRP A 185 8.24 -4.74 6.13
C TRP A 185 9.15 -4.36 4.95
N SER A 186 9.00 -3.12 4.47
CA SER A 186 9.90 -2.45 3.54
C SER A 186 10.14 -1.02 4.01
N GLY A 187 11.23 -0.42 3.55
CA GLY A 187 11.58 0.96 3.90
C GLY A 187 12.61 1.06 5.02
N GLU A 188 12.38 1.90 6.02
CA GLU A 188 13.38 2.25 7.04
C GLU A 188 13.47 1.20 8.16
N GLU A 189 14.66 0.57 8.28
CA GLU A 189 14.92 -0.49 9.26
C GLU A 189 14.78 -0.02 10.72
N ALA A 190 15.19 1.20 11.01
CA ALA A 190 15.09 1.76 12.36
C ALA A 190 13.68 1.73 12.93
N MET A 191 12.66 1.71 12.06
CA MET A 191 11.24 1.70 12.43
C MET A 191 10.71 0.32 12.82
N THR A 192 11.52 -0.73 12.77
CA THR A 192 11.12 -2.11 13.13
C THR A 192 11.54 -2.52 14.54
N SER A 193 12.13 -1.60 15.28
CA SER A 193 12.62 -1.86 16.63
C SER A 193 11.51 -2.36 17.57
N GLY A 194 11.77 -3.48 18.24
CA GLY A 194 10.87 -4.05 19.24
C GLY A 194 9.75 -4.93 18.70
N TRP A 195 9.48 -4.98 17.41
CA TRP A 195 8.38 -5.78 16.84
C TRP A 195 8.49 -7.28 17.15
N ALA A 196 9.71 -7.82 17.11
CA ALA A 196 9.98 -9.23 17.39
C ALA A 196 9.60 -9.71 18.81
N ARG A 197 9.26 -8.78 19.71
CA ARG A 197 8.75 -9.13 21.05
C ARG A 197 7.29 -9.52 21.05
N PHE A 198 6.54 -9.18 20.00
CA PHE A 198 5.09 -9.32 19.94
C PHE A 198 4.63 -10.26 18.84
N MET A 199 5.35 -10.30 17.72
CA MET A 199 4.98 -11.10 16.55
C MET A 199 6.22 -11.59 15.80
N GLU A 200 6.05 -12.56 14.91
CA GLU A 200 7.12 -13.02 14.04
C GLU A 200 7.51 -11.92 13.04
N VAL A 201 8.74 -11.43 13.13
CA VAL A 201 9.28 -10.50 12.14
C VAL A 201 9.99 -11.30 11.07
N VAL A 202 9.37 -11.37 9.88
CA VAL A 202 9.97 -12.05 8.74
C VAL A 202 10.80 -11.04 7.97
N SER A 203 12.10 -11.08 8.20
CA SER A 203 13.05 -10.36 7.34
C SER A 203 13.01 -10.96 5.95
N SER A 204 12.76 -10.14 4.95
CA SER A 204 12.83 -10.57 3.56
C SER A 204 14.26 -10.93 3.11
N ASP A 205 15.22 -10.74 3.97
CA ASP A 205 16.64 -10.86 3.65
C ASP A 205 17.34 -12.00 4.39
N ASN A 206 17.48 -13.12 3.68
CA ASN A 206 18.67 -13.95 3.78
C ASN A 206 19.89 -13.29 3.08
N ASN A 207 19.87 -12.00 2.81
CA ASN A 207 20.96 -11.34 2.10
C ASN A 207 21.95 -10.74 3.10
N ARG A 208 23.11 -11.40 3.22
CA ARG A 208 24.24 -11.08 4.13
C ARG A 208 24.83 -9.67 3.97
N ASN A 209 24.27 -8.83 3.12
CA ASN A 209 24.80 -7.50 2.77
C ASN A 209 23.91 -6.33 3.23
N GLY A 210 22.93 -6.54 4.12
CA GLY A 210 22.21 -5.46 4.82
C GLY A 210 21.37 -4.51 3.97
N LYS A 211 21.06 -4.86 2.71
CA LYS A 211 20.14 -4.09 1.88
C LYS A 211 18.89 -4.91 1.61
N SER A 212 17.75 -4.37 1.98
CA SER A 212 16.38 -4.91 1.80
C SER A 212 15.95 -5.07 0.33
N THR A 213 16.79 -5.69 -0.51
CA THR A 213 16.50 -5.86 -1.94
C THR A 213 15.37 -6.85 -2.20
N ALA A 214 15.24 -7.91 -1.39
CA ALA A 214 14.23 -8.93 -1.60
C ALA A 214 12.80 -8.43 -1.37
N THR A 215 12.59 -7.54 -0.40
CA THR A 215 11.28 -6.93 -0.14
C THR A 215 10.85 -5.99 -1.27
N TRP A 216 11.78 -5.21 -1.80
CA TRP A 216 11.52 -4.38 -2.97
C TRP A 216 11.22 -5.21 -4.22
N VAL A 217 11.92 -6.32 -4.42
CA VAL A 217 11.64 -7.24 -5.54
C VAL A 217 10.23 -7.81 -5.43
N ALA A 218 9.82 -8.28 -4.25
CA ALA A 218 8.46 -8.78 -4.02
C ALA A 218 7.41 -7.69 -4.28
N LEU A 219 7.66 -6.46 -3.80
CA LEU A 219 6.77 -5.34 -4.04
C LEU A 219 6.68 -4.97 -5.53
N PHE A 220 7.80 -4.96 -6.26
CA PHE A 220 7.78 -4.73 -7.71
C PHE A 220 7.04 -5.83 -8.46
N GLN A 221 7.18 -7.09 -8.06
CA GLN A 221 6.40 -8.20 -8.63
C GLN A 221 4.91 -8.02 -8.37
N SER A 222 4.54 -7.62 -7.15
CA SER A 222 3.16 -7.32 -6.79
C SER A 222 2.60 -6.14 -7.58
N LEU A 223 3.36 -5.06 -7.75
CA LEU A 223 2.96 -3.92 -8.60
C LEU A 223 2.69 -4.35 -10.04
N HIS A 224 3.55 -5.20 -10.59
CA HIS A 224 3.38 -5.71 -11.95
C HIS A 224 2.16 -6.64 -12.07
N SER A 225 1.86 -7.43 -11.04
CA SER A 225 0.70 -8.32 -11.01
C SER A 225 -0.63 -7.58 -10.85
N CYS A 226 -0.63 -6.41 -10.18
CA CYS A 226 -1.81 -5.55 -10.02
C CYS A 226 -2.08 -4.64 -11.22
N ALA A 227 -1.11 -4.47 -12.15
CA ALA A 227 -1.23 -3.60 -13.32
C ALA A 227 -1.88 -4.31 -14.50
#